data_5bd738393975c59e04550a80c59589fe
#
_entry.id   5bd738393975c59e04550a80c59589fe
#
_cell.length_a   1.000
_cell.length_b   1.000
_cell.length_c   1.000
_cell.angle_alpha   90.00
_cell.angle_beta   90.00
_cell.angle_gamma   90.00
#
_symmetry.space_group_name_H-M   'P 1'
#
loop_
_entity.id
_entity.type
_entity.pdbx_description
1 polymer ?
#
loop_
_entity_poly.entity_id
_entity_poly.type
_entity_poly.pdbx_seq_one_letter_code
_entity_poly.pdbx_strand_id
1 'polypeptide(L)'
;AAIMAGQGKDAKTIAKEIEELKPRVRASFVVDTLTYLYRGGRCNAVAALVGGALKLHPKIVVENGAMDATKKYRGRLDHVILSYTKDMEKELKTAKRERVFITHSGCDKETVDKVREYLESLQHFDEVIETRAGGVISSHCGPGTLGVLFIAQN
;
A
#
# COMPACT_ATOMS: atom_id res chain seq x y z
N ALA A 1 -3.72 -13.18 13.19
CA ALA A 1 -4.17 -14.53 13.55
C ALA A 1 -3.02 -15.40 14.05
N ALA A 2 -1.97 -15.67 13.24
CA ALA A 2 -0.90 -16.62 13.60
C ALA A 2 -0.20 -16.28 14.93
N ILE A 3 0.17 -15.01 15.15
CA ILE A 3 0.76 -14.55 16.43
C ILE A 3 -0.19 -14.81 17.61
N MET A 4 -1.46 -14.50 17.44
CA MET A 4 -2.48 -14.71 18.49
C MET A 4 -2.67 -16.19 18.80
N ALA A 5 -2.65 -17.06 17.78
CA ALA A 5 -2.69 -18.51 17.95
C ALA A 5 -1.46 -19.01 18.71
N GLY A 6 -0.26 -18.51 18.36
CA GLY A 6 0.97 -18.82 19.09
C GLY A 6 0.97 -18.36 20.55
N GLN A 7 0.16 -17.37 20.91
CA GLN A 7 -0.10 -16.90 22.28
C GLN A 7 -1.17 -17.72 23.00
N GLY A 8 -1.71 -18.78 22.39
CA GLY A 8 -2.70 -19.67 22.98
C GLY A 8 -4.14 -19.15 22.94
N LYS A 9 -4.44 -18.10 22.14
CA LYS A 9 -5.82 -17.61 21.99
C LYS A 9 -6.66 -18.59 21.18
N ASP A 10 -7.91 -18.79 21.58
CA ASP A 10 -8.87 -19.61 20.83
C ASP A 10 -9.36 -18.91 19.55
N ALA A 11 -9.93 -19.68 18.63
CA ALA A 11 -10.36 -19.20 17.33
C ALA A 11 -11.43 -18.10 17.40
N LYS A 12 -12.32 -18.15 18.38
CA LYS A 12 -13.40 -17.15 18.56
C LYS A 12 -12.82 -15.81 19.01
N THR A 13 -11.89 -15.83 19.95
CA THR A 13 -11.17 -14.65 20.42
C THR A 13 -10.35 -14.03 19.30
N ILE A 14 -9.63 -14.86 18.53
CA ILE A 14 -8.85 -14.40 17.36
C ILE A 14 -9.76 -13.73 16.33
N ALA A 15 -10.89 -14.34 15.99
CA ALA A 15 -11.84 -13.77 15.03
C ALA A 15 -12.33 -12.40 15.48
N LYS A 16 -12.72 -12.25 16.74
CA LYS A 16 -13.17 -10.96 17.32
C LYS A 16 -12.07 -9.89 17.23
N GLU A 17 -10.85 -10.21 17.67
CA GLU A 17 -9.75 -9.25 17.66
C GLU A 17 -9.36 -8.84 16.23
N ILE A 18 -9.47 -9.74 15.25
CA ILE A 18 -9.23 -9.41 13.83
C ILE A 18 -10.29 -8.44 13.29
N GLU A 19 -11.57 -8.62 13.64
CA GLU A 19 -12.62 -7.66 13.28
C GLU A 19 -12.31 -6.26 13.82
N GLU A 20 -11.83 -6.15 15.05
CA GLU A 20 -11.43 -4.88 15.66
C GLU A 20 -10.17 -4.26 14.99
N LEU A 21 -9.31 -5.09 14.39
CA LEU A 21 -8.13 -4.62 13.64
C LEU A 21 -8.43 -4.16 12.22
N LYS A 22 -9.47 -4.66 11.57
CA LYS A 22 -9.80 -4.33 10.17
C LYS A 22 -9.83 -2.82 9.89
N PRO A 23 -10.50 -1.97 10.70
CA PRO A 23 -10.53 -0.52 10.45
C PRO A 23 -9.16 0.17 10.60
N ARG A 24 -8.19 -0.51 11.19
CA ARG A 24 -6.83 0.01 11.40
C ARG A 24 -5.86 -0.36 10.30
N VAL A 25 -6.25 -1.23 9.38
CA VAL A 25 -5.42 -1.56 8.23
C VAL A 25 -5.32 -0.35 7.32
N ARG A 26 -4.09 0.03 6.99
CA ARG A 26 -3.79 1.08 6.01
C ARG A 26 -3.21 0.41 4.78
N ALA A 27 -3.94 0.53 3.69
CA ALA A 27 -3.52 0.02 2.40
C ALA A 27 -3.60 1.14 1.37
N SER A 28 -2.47 1.51 0.82
CA SER A 28 -2.41 2.47 -0.27
C SER A 28 -1.30 2.09 -1.25
N PHE A 29 -1.40 2.59 -2.47
CA PHE A 29 -0.41 2.31 -3.50
C PHE A 29 -0.41 3.42 -4.55
N VAL A 30 0.68 3.49 -5.30
CA VAL A 30 0.83 4.35 -6.48
C VAL A 30 0.88 3.47 -7.71
N VAL A 31 0.17 3.87 -8.76
CA VAL A 31 0.17 3.20 -10.06
C VAL A 31 0.92 4.02 -11.10
N ASP A 32 1.56 3.34 -12.06
CA ASP A 32 2.16 4.02 -13.20
C ASP A 32 1.10 4.64 -14.12
N THR A 33 0.02 3.89 -14.36
CA THR A 33 -1.11 4.32 -15.21
C THR A 33 -2.44 3.82 -14.67
N LEU A 34 -3.50 4.58 -14.89
CA LEU A 34 -4.87 4.19 -14.56
C LEU A 34 -5.49 3.18 -15.54
N THR A 35 -4.82 2.90 -16.64
CA THR A 35 -5.33 2.04 -17.72
C THR A 35 -5.79 0.67 -17.23
N TYR A 36 -5.01 0.06 -16.35
CA TYR A 36 -5.31 -1.27 -15.82
C TYR A 36 -6.51 -1.25 -14.85
N LEU A 37 -6.58 -0.28 -13.96
CA LEU A 37 -7.72 -0.08 -13.06
C LEU A 37 -9.01 0.19 -13.85
N TYR A 38 -8.93 0.99 -14.92
CA TYR A 38 -10.05 1.26 -15.81
C TYR A 38 -10.53 -0.01 -16.50
N ARG A 39 -9.64 -0.75 -17.16
CA ARG A 39 -9.96 -2.02 -17.85
C ARG A 39 -10.52 -3.06 -16.88
N GLY A 40 -10.05 -3.08 -15.65
CA GLY A 40 -10.52 -3.97 -14.60
C GLY A 40 -11.86 -3.56 -13.96
N GLY A 41 -12.46 -2.43 -14.36
CA GLY A 41 -13.71 -1.94 -13.79
C GLY A 41 -13.59 -1.40 -12.34
N ARG A 42 -12.37 -1.11 -11.88
CA ARG A 42 -12.08 -0.58 -10.52
C ARG A 42 -11.88 0.94 -10.50
N CYS A 43 -12.34 1.63 -11.54
CA CYS A 43 -12.03 3.03 -11.77
C CYS A 43 -13.22 3.99 -11.58
N ASN A 44 -14.33 3.58 -10.96
CA ASN A 44 -15.51 4.43 -10.82
C ASN A 44 -15.22 5.75 -10.06
N ALA A 45 -14.32 5.72 -9.07
CA ALA A 45 -13.89 6.91 -8.34
C ALA A 45 -12.73 7.65 -9.04
N VAL A 46 -12.09 7.04 -10.04
CA VAL A 46 -10.86 7.55 -10.70
C VAL A 46 -11.13 7.94 -12.15
N ALA A 47 -12.33 7.68 -12.68
CA ALA A 47 -12.71 7.92 -14.08
C ALA A 47 -12.50 9.39 -14.51
N ALA A 48 -12.66 10.34 -13.60
CA ALA A 48 -12.40 11.76 -13.84
C ALA A 48 -10.91 12.09 -14.09
N LEU A 49 -9.99 11.14 -13.86
CA LEU A 49 -8.54 11.33 -14.00
C LEU A 49 -7.98 10.79 -15.32
N VAL A 50 -8.78 10.04 -16.10
CA VAL A 50 -8.33 9.32 -17.31
C VAL A 50 -8.09 10.25 -18.50
N GLY A 51 -8.51 11.52 -18.45
CA GLY A 51 -8.45 12.46 -19.57
C GLY A 51 -7.20 13.34 -19.68
N GLY A 52 -6.18 13.18 -18.87
CA GLY A 52 -5.03 14.07 -18.83
C GLY A 52 -3.77 13.52 -19.51
N ALA A 53 -3.26 14.25 -20.52
CA ALA A 53 -2.06 13.91 -21.30
C ALA A 53 -0.72 14.02 -20.53
N LEU A 54 -0.72 14.07 -19.22
CA LEU A 54 0.47 14.22 -18.38
C LEU A 54 0.73 12.95 -17.57
N LYS A 55 2.00 12.57 -17.43
CA LYS A 55 2.49 11.49 -16.56
C LYS A 55 2.08 11.75 -15.10
N LEU A 56 0.84 11.42 -14.78
CA LEU A 56 0.26 11.53 -13.43
C LEU A 56 0.20 10.15 -12.80
N HIS A 57 0.77 10.04 -11.63
CA HIS A 57 0.77 8.82 -10.83
C HIS A 57 -0.11 9.04 -9.60
N PRO A 58 -1.36 8.54 -9.59
CA PRO A 58 -2.24 8.73 -8.46
C PRO A 58 -1.87 7.81 -7.29
N LYS A 59 -1.98 8.34 -6.07
CA LYS A 59 -2.07 7.55 -4.86
C LYS A 59 -3.50 7.04 -4.73
N ILE A 60 -3.66 5.75 -4.69
CA ILE A 60 -4.91 5.07 -4.40
C ILE A 60 -4.89 4.64 -2.94
N VAL A 61 -5.96 4.95 -2.22
CA VAL A 61 -6.18 4.49 -0.84
C VAL A 61 -7.33 3.49 -0.87
N VAL A 62 -7.18 2.39 -0.14
CA VAL A 62 -8.23 1.40 0.08
C VAL A 62 -8.77 1.57 1.50
N GLU A 63 -10.01 2.01 1.60
CA GLU A 63 -10.67 2.25 2.89
C GLU A 63 -12.14 1.83 2.81
N ASN A 64 -12.63 1.15 3.84
CA ASN A 64 -14.02 0.70 3.93
C ASN A 64 -14.51 -0.09 2.70
N GLY A 65 -13.62 -0.87 2.08
CA GLY A 65 -13.92 -1.66 0.88
C GLY A 65 -13.98 -0.86 -0.42
N ALA A 66 -13.72 0.43 -0.40
CA ALA A 66 -13.67 1.31 -1.57
C ALA A 66 -12.23 1.72 -1.90
N MET A 67 -12.01 2.17 -3.14
CA MET A 67 -10.74 2.73 -3.61
C MET A 67 -10.95 4.17 -4.05
N ASP A 68 -10.16 5.09 -3.48
CA ASP A 68 -10.19 6.51 -3.82
C ASP A 68 -8.81 7.02 -4.22
N ALA A 69 -8.77 7.91 -5.21
CA ALA A 69 -7.54 8.62 -5.58
C ALA A 69 -7.42 9.89 -4.75
N THR A 70 -6.55 9.87 -3.76
CA THR A 70 -6.43 10.95 -2.77
C THR A 70 -5.38 11.99 -3.09
N LYS A 71 -4.34 11.62 -3.87
CA LYS A 71 -3.25 12.51 -4.26
C LYS A 71 -2.73 12.15 -5.66
N LYS A 72 -2.21 13.13 -6.36
CA LYS A 72 -1.59 12.97 -7.68
C LYS A 72 -0.13 13.41 -7.62
N TYR A 73 0.77 12.56 -8.11
CA TYR A 73 2.18 12.88 -8.25
C TYR A 73 2.53 13.07 -9.73
N ARG A 74 3.60 13.81 -9.99
CA ARG A 74 4.19 14.02 -11.32
C ARG A 74 5.66 13.68 -11.31
N GLY A 75 6.15 13.14 -12.41
CA GLY A 75 7.57 12.88 -12.61
C GLY A 75 7.87 11.42 -12.91
N ARG A 76 9.10 11.02 -12.73
CA ARG A 76 9.53 9.63 -12.88
C ARG A 76 8.92 8.77 -11.76
N LEU A 77 8.46 7.59 -12.11
CA LEU A 77 7.75 6.70 -11.19
C LEU A 77 8.56 6.34 -9.94
N ASP A 78 9.86 6.09 -10.08
CA ASP A 78 10.77 5.79 -8.97
C ASP A 78 10.81 6.92 -7.93
N HIS A 79 10.92 8.17 -8.38
CA HIS A 79 10.89 9.34 -7.51
C HIS A 79 9.50 9.54 -6.87
N VAL A 80 8.46 9.28 -7.64
CA VAL A 80 7.07 9.37 -7.16
C VAL A 80 6.82 8.36 -6.06
N ILE A 81 7.25 7.10 -6.23
CA ILE A 81 7.10 6.03 -5.24
C ILE A 81 7.79 6.43 -3.92
N LEU A 82 9.01 6.95 -3.98
CA LEU A 82 9.72 7.40 -2.78
C LEU A 82 9.03 8.60 -2.12
N SER A 83 8.54 9.55 -2.90
CA SER A 83 7.80 10.72 -2.39
C SER A 83 6.49 10.29 -1.72
N TYR A 84 5.76 9.36 -2.35
CA TYR A 84 4.56 8.77 -1.77
C TYR A 84 4.84 8.10 -0.42
N THR A 85 5.93 7.34 -0.30
CA THR A 85 6.30 6.68 0.95
C THR A 85 6.65 7.71 2.04
N LYS A 86 7.39 8.76 1.68
CA LYS A 86 7.75 9.87 2.60
C LYS A 86 6.53 10.66 3.07
N ASP A 87 5.54 10.86 2.22
CA ASP A 87 4.31 11.56 2.59
C ASP A 87 3.52 10.85 3.71
N MET A 88 3.74 9.56 3.92
CA MET A 88 3.12 8.78 4.99
C MET A 88 3.95 8.73 6.27
N GLU A 89 5.07 9.44 6.37
CA GLU A 89 6.00 9.35 7.51
C GLU A 89 5.30 9.51 8.87
N LYS A 90 4.39 10.48 8.97
CA LYS A 90 3.66 10.75 10.22
C LYS A 90 2.81 9.53 10.63
N GLU A 91 2.13 8.90 9.67
CA GLU A 91 1.31 7.72 9.92
C GLU A 91 2.18 6.50 10.21
N LEU A 92 3.28 6.33 9.46
CA LEU A 92 4.23 5.24 9.66
C LEU A 92 4.88 5.27 11.05
N LYS A 93 5.25 6.45 11.55
CA LYS A 93 5.83 6.62 12.90
C LYS A 93 4.84 6.35 14.03
N THR A 94 3.55 6.32 13.74
CA THR A 94 2.49 6.00 14.70
C THR A 94 1.80 4.66 14.39
N ALA A 95 2.36 3.86 13.49
CA ALA A 95 1.86 2.53 13.17
C ALA A 95 2.24 1.50 14.25
N LYS A 96 1.62 0.33 14.22
CA LYS A 96 2.10 -0.82 14.98
C LYS A 96 3.50 -1.21 14.54
N ARG A 97 4.38 -1.47 15.50
CA ARG A 97 5.82 -1.65 15.27
C ARG A 97 6.18 -2.98 14.61
N GLU A 98 5.36 -4.01 14.78
CA GLU A 98 5.72 -5.37 14.43
C GLU A 98 6.15 -5.51 12.97
N ARG A 99 5.48 -4.80 12.03
CA ARG A 99 5.85 -4.89 10.61
C ARG A 99 5.22 -3.85 9.71
N VAL A 100 5.91 -3.58 8.61
CA VAL A 100 5.40 -2.86 7.44
C VAL A 100 5.66 -3.67 6.18
N PHE A 101 4.73 -3.63 5.22
CA PHE A 101 4.87 -4.34 3.95
C PHE A 101 5.15 -3.37 2.81
N ILE A 102 6.11 -3.72 1.97
CA ILE A 102 6.31 -3.19 0.63
C ILE A 102 5.74 -4.22 -0.32
N THR A 103 4.60 -3.92 -0.95
CA THR A 103 3.96 -4.84 -1.90
C THR A 103 4.00 -4.24 -3.29
N HIS A 104 4.55 -4.95 -4.26
CA HIS A 104 4.72 -4.39 -5.62
C HIS A 104 4.37 -5.36 -6.74
N SER A 105 4.06 -4.80 -7.91
CA SER A 105 3.72 -5.50 -9.14
C SER A 105 4.81 -5.24 -10.19
N GLY A 106 6.00 -5.85 -9.98
CA GLY A 106 7.12 -5.77 -10.92
C GLY A 106 7.82 -4.40 -10.94
N CYS A 107 8.04 -3.78 -9.79
CA CYS A 107 8.94 -2.64 -9.68
C CYS A 107 10.40 -3.06 -9.83
N ASP A 108 11.24 -2.14 -10.31
CA ASP A 108 12.69 -2.32 -10.36
C ASP A 108 13.24 -2.47 -8.93
N LYS A 109 14.23 -3.36 -8.80
CA LYS A 109 14.85 -3.65 -7.50
C LYS A 109 15.38 -2.38 -6.83
N GLU A 110 16.04 -1.50 -7.57
CA GLU A 110 16.57 -0.23 -7.05
C GLU A 110 15.48 0.65 -6.41
N THR A 111 14.29 0.70 -7.02
CA THR A 111 13.15 1.45 -6.48
C THR A 111 12.64 0.83 -5.17
N VAL A 112 12.53 -0.50 -5.13
CA VAL A 112 12.10 -1.23 -3.92
C VAL A 112 13.12 -1.07 -2.80
N ASP A 113 14.42 -1.18 -3.11
CA ASP A 113 15.50 -1.01 -2.14
C ASP A 113 15.48 0.40 -1.51
N LYS A 114 15.30 1.46 -2.30
CA LYS A 114 15.16 2.84 -1.80
C LYS A 114 13.98 3.02 -0.85
N VAL A 115 12.85 2.37 -1.13
CA VAL A 115 11.69 2.39 -0.23
C VAL A 115 12.00 1.64 1.06
N ARG A 116 12.64 0.48 0.97
CA ARG A 116 13.09 -0.31 2.11
C ARG A 116 14.04 0.49 3.00
N GLU A 117 15.11 1.05 2.42
CA GLU A 117 16.10 1.88 3.13
C GLU A 117 15.43 3.04 3.86
N TYR A 118 14.46 3.70 3.21
CA TYR A 118 13.71 4.77 3.85
C TYR A 118 12.89 4.27 5.04
N LEU A 119 12.14 3.17 4.90
CA LEU A 119 11.33 2.61 5.98
C LEU A 119 12.20 2.14 7.17
N GLU A 120 13.34 1.52 6.89
CA GLU A 120 14.32 1.11 7.89
C GLU A 120 14.96 2.32 8.60
N SER A 121 15.20 3.41 7.86
CA SER A 121 15.75 4.66 8.44
C SER A 121 14.84 5.32 9.47
N LEU A 122 13.54 5.02 9.45
CA LEU A 122 12.59 5.49 10.46
C LEU A 122 12.81 4.85 11.83
N GLN A 123 13.56 3.74 11.91
CA GLN A 123 13.86 2.98 13.15
C GLN A 123 12.60 2.68 13.97
N HIS A 124 11.48 2.47 13.30
CA HIS A 124 10.19 2.28 13.92
C HIS A 124 9.71 0.83 13.86
N PHE A 125 9.94 0.15 12.73
CA PHE A 125 9.43 -1.19 12.48
C PHE A 125 10.45 -2.27 12.85
N ASP A 126 9.95 -3.36 13.45
CA ASP A 126 10.77 -4.54 13.76
C ASP A 126 11.07 -5.34 12.47
N GLU A 127 10.13 -5.33 11.50
CA GLU A 127 10.30 -6.01 10.21
C GLU A 127 9.80 -5.13 9.06
N VAL A 128 10.62 -4.98 8.00
CA VAL A 128 10.23 -4.43 6.69
C VAL A 128 10.15 -5.59 5.69
N ILE A 129 8.94 -5.99 5.33
CA ILE A 129 8.68 -7.19 4.52
C ILE A 129 8.35 -6.79 3.09
N GLU A 130 9.13 -7.30 2.13
CA GLU A 130 8.82 -7.20 0.71
C GLU A 130 7.93 -8.36 0.28
N THR A 131 6.88 -8.03 -0.47
CA THR A 131 5.97 -9.00 -1.06
C THR A 131 5.64 -8.68 -2.52
N ARG A 132 5.30 -9.70 -3.28
CA ARG A 132 4.79 -9.55 -4.65
C ARG A 132 3.27 -9.58 -4.64
N ALA A 133 2.66 -8.64 -5.36
CA ALA A 133 1.21 -8.65 -5.58
C ALA A 133 0.80 -9.90 -6.36
N GLY A 134 -0.26 -10.55 -5.92
CA GLY A 134 -0.83 -11.70 -6.62
C GLY A 134 -1.37 -11.33 -8.02
N GLY A 135 -1.59 -12.34 -8.87
CA GLY A 135 -1.99 -12.14 -10.27
C GLY A 135 -3.24 -11.25 -10.45
N VAL A 136 -4.24 -11.40 -9.59
CA VAL A 136 -5.46 -10.57 -9.64
C VAL A 136 -5.13 -9.10 -9.37
N ILE A 137 -4.38 -8.79 -8.33
CA ILE A 137 -3.99 -7.41 -8.00
C ILE A 137 -3.11 -6.85 -9.12
N SER A 138 -2.10 -7.60 -9.56
CA SER A 138 -1.18 -7.16 -10.63
C SER A 138 -1.90 -6.87 -11.96
N SER A 139 -2.92 -7.66 -12.33
CA SER A 139 -3.71 -7.43 -13.55
C SER A 139 -4.56 -6.16 -13.49
N HIS A 140 -5.01 -5.77 -12.30
CA HIS A 140 -5.79 -4.54 -12.12
C HIS A 140 -4.94 -3.29 -11.88
N CYS A 141 -3.79 -3.43 -11.23
CA CYS A 141 -2.92 -2.28 -10.91
C CYS A 141 -1.86 -2.02 -11.99
N GLY A 142 -1.46 -3.05 -12.71
CA GLY A 142 -0.42 -2.98 -13.74
C GLY A 142 1.00 -3.04 -13.17
N PRO A 143 1.99 -3.17 -14.07
CA PRO A 143 3.41 -3.19 -13.69
C PRO A 143 3.85 -1.86 -13.10
N GLY A 144 4.89 -1.88 -12.27
CA GLY A 144 5.44 -0.68 -11.63
C GLY A 144 4.61 -0.16 -10.45
N THR A 145 3.48 -0.78 -10.13
CA THR A 145 2.69 -0.42 -8.94
C THR A 145 3.42 -0.84 -7.66
N LEU A 146 3.49 0.08 -6.69
CA LEU A 146 4.02 -0.19 -5.36
C LEU A 146 3.09 0.39 -4.29
N GLY A 147 2.82 -0.42 -3.28
CA GLY A 147 2.06 -0.05 -2.09
C GLY A 147 2.84 -0.27 -0.81
N VAL A 148 2.56 0.56 0.19
CA VAL A 148 3.03 0.39 1.56
C VAL A 148 1.82 0.12 2.44
N LEU A 149 1.86 -1.02 3.16
CA LEU A 149 0.75 -1.49 3.98
C LEU A 149 1.21 -1.68 5.42
N PHE A 150 0.39 -1.22 6.35
CA PHE A 150 0.66 -1.31 7.78
C PHE A 150 -0.62 -1.29 8.60
N ILE A 151 -0.52 -1.50 9.90
CA ILE A 151 -1.64 -1.39 10.83
C ILE A 151 -1.42 -0.14 11.69
N ALA A 152 -2.37 0.79 11.69
CA ALA A 152 -2.35 1.96 12.56
C ALA A 152 -2.51 1.54 14.03
N GLN A 153 -1.94 2.31 14.96
CA GLN A 153 -2.07 2.04 16.39
C GLN A 153 -3.47 2.38 16.92
N ASN A 154 -4.09 3.42 16.35
CA ASN A 154 -5.44 3.90 16.71
C ASN A 154 -6.30 4.04 15.47
#